data_de31e2907a2a0f9228a5e4bd13b8980c
#
_entry.id   de31e2907a2a0f9228a5e4bd13b8980c
#
_cell.length_a   1.000
_cell.length_b   1.000
_cell.length_c   1.000
_cell.angle_alpha   90.00
_cell.angle_beta   90.00
_cell.angle_gamma   90.00
#
_symmetry.space_group_name_H-M   'P 1'
#
loop_
_entity.id
_entity.type
_entity.pdbx_description
1 polymer ?
#
loop_
_entity_poly.entity_id
_entity_poly.type
_entity_poly.pdbx_seq_one_letter_code
_entity_poly.pdbx_strand_id
1 'polypeptide(L)'
;LNYINMAFKGSPKKVIIERIAAEGSLDDALKRLANKKWNYLAVPSLQDGEVKTVADWIIAQRTAKKPFKAVLPHSVSNNIGIINFDTDDIKIGSKTYTTAEFCVYIASIIAGTALNESVTGKVISEINSITESLTPDADVDAGKLILINDGEQVEIARGVNSLTTVGTNQTEDMKSIKIVEGMDLIAEDIRTTFKENYIGRSNSIENKELFIAAVNQYFETLTKEGVLYDGYEHYAEIDIDAQREYLASKSVDVANMSDVAIKQANTGTFMFMAAHIQMQNAAEDLKFVVNM
;
A
#
# COMPACT_ATOMS: atom_id res chain seq x y z
N LEU A 1 11.05 25.06 4.88
CA LEU A 1 10.52 25.31 3.54
C LEU A 1 11.03 24.28 2.51
N ASN A 2 12.30 23.86 2.53
CA ASN A 2 12.84 22.92 1.54
C ASN A 2 12.09 21.57 1.48
N TYR A 3 11.79 20.94 2.63
CA TYR A 3 11.09 19.65 2.64
C TYR A 3 9.64 19.76 2.17
N ILE A 4 8.98 20.91 2.42
CA ILE A 4 7.65 21.17 1.90
C ILE A 4 7.68 21.24 0.36
N ASN A 5 8.65 21.94 -0.20
CA ASN A 5 8.82 21.99 -1.64
C ASN A 5 9.13 20.61 -2.24
N MET A 6 9.97 19.80 -1.57
CA MET A 6 10.24 18.43 -1.98
C MET A 6 8.97 17.55 -1.95
N ALA A 7 8.11 17.74 -0.94
CA ALA A 7 6.86 17.00 -0.82
C ALA A 7 5.86 17.28 -1.97
N PHE A 8 6.00 18.38 -2.70
CA PHE A 8 5.15 18.68 -3.87
C PHE A 8 5.77 18.24 -5.21
N LYS A 9 7.06 17.92 -5.27
CA LYS A 9 7.73 17.58 -6.53
C LYS A 9 7.21 16.30 -7.19
N GLY A 10 6.78 15.31 -6.40
CA GLY A 10 6.14 14.08 -6.90
C GLY A 10 4.67 14.25 -7.27
N SER A 11 4.11 15.47 -7.16
CA SER A 11 2.71 15.79 -7.50
C SER A 11 1.63 15.01 -6.71
N PRO A 12 1.79 14.81 -5.39
CA PRO A 12 0.74 14.17 -4.59
C PRO A 12 -0.52 15.06 -4.55
N LYS A 13 -1.70 14.46 -4.47
CA LYS A 13 -2.97 15.21 -4.37
C LYS A 13 -3.05 16.13 -3.15
N LYS A 14 -2.36 15.76 -2.07
CA LYS A 14 -2.42 16.47 -0.78
C LYS A 14 -1.16 16.24 0.03
N VAL A 15 -0.66 17.30 0.65
CA VAL A 15 0.42 17.24 1.64
C VAL A 15 -0.12 17.68 2.99
N ILE A 16 0.09 16.88 4.02
CA ILE A 16 -0.23 17.18 5.41
C ILE A 16 1.09 17.40 6.14
N ILE A 17 1.23 18.56 6.76
CA ILE A 17 2.42 18.90 7.52
C ILE A 17 2.09 18.84 9.00
N GLU A 18 2.80 17.98 9.72
CA GLU A 18 2.72 17.92 11.17
C GLU A 18 4.02 18.48 11.76
N ARG A 19 3.91 19.55 12.53
CA ARG A 19 5.06 20.21 13.15
C ARG A 19 5.27 19.67 14.56
N ILE A 20 6.50 19.26 14.84
CA ILE A 20 6.96 18.97 16.19
C ILE A 20 7.57 20.25 16.74
N ALA A 21 7.07 20.72 17.89
CA ALA A 21 7.65 21.88 18.63
C ALA A 21 9.01 21.46 19.22
N ALA A 22 9.82 22.45 19.62
CA ALA A 22 11.16 22.19 20.16
C ALA A 22 11.15 21.23 21.39
N GLU A 23 10.11 21.32 22.22
CA GLU A 23 9.89 20.45 23.40
C GLU A 23 8.89 19.31 23.10
N GLY A 24 8.50 19.13 21.83
CA GLY A 24 7.52 18.12 21.43
C GLY A 24 8.17 16.78 21.12
N SER A 25 7.40 15.70 21.25
CA SER A 25 7.84 14.34 20.92
C SER A 25 7.33 13.88 19.56
N LEU A 26 8.07 12.96 18.93
CA LEU A 26 7.64 12.23 17.74
C LEU A 26 6.33 11.48 18.02
N ASP A 27 6.21 10.82 19.16
CA ASP A 27 5.01 10.08 19.56
C ASP A 27 3.73 10.93 19.58
N ASP A 28 3.83 12.19 20.04
CA ASP A 28 2.68 13.08 20.05
C ASP A 28 2.27 13.52 18.63
N ALA A 29 3.25 13.69 17.74
CA ALA A 29 2.97 13.94 16.34
C ALA A 29 2.28 12.74 15.68
N LEU A 30 2.76 11.51 15.92
CA LEU A 30 2.15 10.28 15.43
C LEU A 30 0.70 10.09 15.96
N LYS A 31 0.43 10.40 17.24
CA LYS A 31 -0.94 10.39 17.80
C LYS A 31 -1.86 11.36 17.07
N ARG A 32 -1.40 12.57 16.74
CA ARG A 32 -2.20 13.56 15.99
C ARG A 32 -2.44 13.10 14.54
N LEU A 33 -1.45 12.45 13.91
CA LEU A 33 -1.57 11.89 12.57
C LEU A 33 -2.50 10.69 12.51
N ALA A 34 -2.62 9.91 13.59
CA ALA A 34 -3.50 8.74 13.66
C ALA A 34 -4.97 9.04 13.33
N ASN A 35 -5.42 10.28 13.52
CA ASN A 35 -6.80 10.72 13.31
C ASN A 35 -7.00 11.48 11.98
N LYS A 36 -6.00 11.50 11.12
CA LYS A 36 -6.07 12.14 9.79
C LYS A 36 -6.06 11.09 8.69
N LYS A 37 -6.63 11.42 7.52
CA LYS A 37 -6.53 10.57 6.32
C LYS A 37 -5.30 10.97 5.50
N TRP A 38 -4.39 10.03 5.30
CA TRP A 38 -3.17 10.15 4.49
C TRP A 38 -2.67 8.74 4.12
N ASN A 39 -1.76 8.65 3.15
CA ASN A 39 -1.22 7.38 2.65
C ASN A 39 0.23 7.16 3.06
N TYR A 40 1.10 8.17 2.88
CA TYR A 40 2.54 8.06 3.14
C TYR A 40 3.01 9.04 4.19
N LEU A 41 3.85 8.55 5.10
CA LEU A 41 4.59 9.33 6.08
C LEU A 41 6.07 9.36 5.68
N ALA A 42 6.69 10.53 5.79
CA ALA A 42 8.14 10.68 5.80
C ALA A 42 8.52 11.70 6.88
N VAL A 43 9.61 11.46 7.57
CA VAL A 43 10.12 12.31 8.66
C VAL A 43 11.55 12.72 8.32
N PRO A 44 11.77 13.93 7.77
CA PRO A 44 13.09 14.32 7.23
C PRO A 44 14.19 14.51 8.28
N SER A 45 13.81 14.61 9.54
CA SER A 45 14.74 14.75 10.67
C SER A 45 14.85 13.48 11.53
N LEU A 46 14.39 12.34 11.00
CA LEU A 46 14.37 11.08 11.71
C LEU A 46 15.79 10.63 12.07
N GLN A 47 15.99 10.28 13.32
CA GLN A 47 17.23 9.73 13.82
C GLN A 47 17.21 8.19 13.75
N ASP A 48 18.35 7.54 13.63
CA ASP A 48 18.45 6.08 13.49
C ASP A 48 17.68 5.32 14.58
N GLY A 49 17.74 5.79 15.82
CA GLY A 49 17.01 5.18 16.94
C GLY A 49 15.47 5.31 16.86
N GLU A 50 14.95 6.22 16.05
CA GLU A 50 13.53 6.49 15.88
C GLU A 50 12.91 5.74 14.69
N VAL A 51 13.72 5.26 13.76
CA VAL A 51 13.26 4.55 12.55
C VAL A 51 12.37 3.38 12.93
N LYS A 52 12.83 2.54 13.87
CA LYS A 52 12.06 1.40 14.36
C LYS A 52 10.75 1.82 15.03
N THR A 53 10.73 2.90 15.78
CA THR A 53 9.54 3.42 16.45
C THR A 53 8.46 3.79 15.44
N VAL A 54 8.84 4.49 14.36
CA VAL A 54 7.90 4.84 13.28
C VAL A 54 7.42 3.58 12.55
N ALA A 55 8.33 2.65 12.24
CA ALA A 55 7.97 1.40 11.56
C ALA A 55 6.97 0.58 12.39
N ASP A 56 7.23 0.37 13.67
CA ASP A 56 6.34 -0.37 14.57
C ASP A 56 4.96 0.31 14.69
N TRP A 57 4.93 1.65 14.74
CA TRP A 57 3.69 2.41 14.78
C TRP A 57 2.87 2.24 13.49
N ILE A 58 3.50 2.31 12.31
CA ILE A 58 2.83 2.05 11.02
C ILE A 58 2.25 0.63 10.99
N ILE A 59 3.02 -0.37 11.39
CA ILE A 59 2.58 -1.77 11.44
C ILE A 59 1.35 -1.91 12.34
N ALA A 60 1.36 -1.28 13.52
CA ALA A 60 0.22 -1.28 14.43
C ALA A 60 -1.02 -0.59 13.83
N GLN A 61 -0.85 0.54 13.12
CA GLN A 61 -1.96 1.21 12.43
C GLN A 61 -2.54 0.32 11.30
N ARG A 62 -1.71 -0.37 10.54
CA ARG A 62 -2.15 -1.31 9.50
C ARG A 62 -2.89 -2.51 10.08
N THR A 63 -2.44 -3.04 11.22
CA THR A 63 -3.19 -4.07 11.98
C THR A 63 -4.58 -3.57 12.40
N ALA A 64 -4.68 -2.29 12.75
CA ALA A 64 -5.96 -1.61 13.03
C ALA A 64 -6.74 -1.21 11.76
N LYS A 65 -6.39 -1.78 10.58
CA LYS A 65 -7.04 -1.56 9.27
C LYS A 65 -6.96 -0.14 8.74
N LYS A 66 -5.95 0.64 9.12
CA LYS A 66 -5.63 1.93 8.50
C LYS A 66 -4.52 1.69 7.46
N PRO A 67 -4.71 2.09 6.19
CA PRO A 67 -3.75 1.80 5.11
C PRO A 67 -2.57 2.77 5.10
N PHE A 68 -2.01 3.03 6.29
CA PHE A 68 -0.87 3.92 6.44
C PHE A 68 0.43 3.23 6.02
N LYS A 69 1.29 3.98 5.37
CA LYS A 69 2.62 3.56 4.92
C LYS A 69 3.66 4.61 5.29
N ALA A 70 4.92 4.22 5.36
CA ALA A 70 6.02 5.15 5.57
C ALA A 70 7.19 4.86 4.64
N VAL A 71 7.84 5.91 4.16
CA VAL A 71 9.17 5.84 3.55
C VAL A 71 10.18 6.18 4.62
N LEU A 72 11.01 5.22 4.97
CA LEU A 72 11.96 5.31 6.08
C LEU A 72 13.38 5.01 5.58
N PRO A 73 14.39 5.71 6.14
CA PRO A 73 15.78 5.43 5.79
C PRO A 73 16.24 4.12 6.41
N HIS A 74 16.91 3.26 5.66
CA HIS A 74 17.58 2.03 6.11
C HIS A 74 16.71 1.12 7.02
N SER A 75 15.41 1.01 6.72
CA SER A 75 14.43 0.33 7.57
C SER A 75 14.13 -1.09 7.12
N VAL A 76 14.89 -2.05 7.61
CA VAL A 76 14.66 -3.48 7.36
C VAL A 76 13.52 -3.98 8.25
N SER A 77 12.28 -3.92 7.75
CA SER A 77 11.07 -4.17 8.57
C SER A 77 10.26 -5.40 8.14
N ASN A 78 10.59 -6.02 6.99
CA ASN A 78 9.83 -7.14 6.40
C ASN A 78 8.31 -6.89 6.41
N ASN A 79 7.87 -5.72 5.91
CA ASN A 79 6.47 -5.30 5.98
C ASN A 79 6.04 -4.49 4.75
N ILE A 80 4.86 -4.80 4.21
CA ILE A 80 4.27 -4.14 3.03
C ILE A 80 3.98 -2.64 3.22
N GLY A 81 3.83 -2.17 4.45
CA GLY A 81 3.57 -0.77 4.78
C GLY A 81 4.83 0.07 4.96
N ILE A 82 6.01 -0.52 4.87
CA ILE A 82 7.29 0.18 5.03
C ILE A 82 8.06 0.14 3.72
N ILE A 83 8.42 1.30 3.21
CA ILE A 83 9.34 1.46 2.09
C ILE A 83 10.71 1.75 2.67
N ASN A 84 11.62 0.79 2.53
CA ASN A 84 13.00 0.90 2.98
C ASN A 84 13.84 1.66 1.93
N PHE A 85 13.92 2.97 2.06
CA PHE A 85 14.76 3.76 1.15
C PHE A 85 16.21 3.68 1.59
N ASP A 86 17.11 3.25 0.68
CA ASP A 86 18.49 2.88 1.00
C ASP A 86 19.49 3.46 -0.01
N THR A 87 19.48 4.77 -0.21
CA THR A 87 20.46 5.49 -1.04
C THR A 87 21.00 6.68 -0.27
N ASP A 88 22.33 6.83 -0.24
CA ASP A 88 23.03 7.85 0.50
C ASP A 88 23.61 8.94 -0.41
N ASP A 89 24.05 10.05 0.20
CA ASP A 89 24.79 11.17 -0.41
C ASP A 89 24.14 11.73 -1.68
N ILE A 90 22.83 11.92 -1.66
CA ILE A 90 22.05 12.38 -2.80
C ILE A 90 22.29 13.87 -3.02
N LYS A 91 22.95 14.23 -4.14
CA LYS A 91 23.29 15.61 -4.47
C LYS A 91 22.31 16.22 -5.47
N ILE A 92 21.78 17.38 -5.11
CA ILE A 92 21.01 18.26 -6.02
C ILE A 92 21.65 19.65 -5.98
N GLY A 93 22.24 20.10 -7.08
CA GLY A 93 23.00 21.34 -7.12
C GLY A 93 24.19 21.30 -6.16
N SER A 94 24.25 22.26 -5.24
CA SER A 94 25.30 22.32 -4.21
C SER A 94 24.94 21.63 -2.89
N LYS A 95 23.72 21.09 -2.76
CA LYS A 95 23.25 20.46 -1.52
C LYS A 95 23.33 18.96 -1.61
N THR A 96 23.90 18.32 -0.57
CA THR A 96 23.79 16.88 -0.32
C THR A 96 22.67 16.63 0.70
N TYR A 97 21.78 15.74 0.35
CA TYR A 97 20.67 15.30 1.21
C TYR A 97 21.01 13.96 1.85
N THR A 98 20.65 13.81 3.11
CA THR A 98 20.68 12.51 3.79
C THR A 98 19.53 11.63 3.27
N THR A 99 19.64 10.34 3.46
CA THR A 99 18.59 9.37 3.14
C THR A 99 17.26 9.73 3.81
N ALA A 100 17.27 10.11 5.09
CA ALA A 100 16.07 10.54 5.83
C ALA A 100 15.42 11.81 5.22
N GLU A 101 16.23 12.81 4.86
CA GLU A 101 15.72 14.01 4.20
C GLU A 101 15.08 13.69 2.85
N PHE A 102 15.67 12.75 2.10
CA PHE A 102 15.20 12.41 0.75
C PHE A 102 13.96 11.50 0.75
N CYS A 103 13.69 10.78 1.84
CA CYS A 103 12.43 10.03 2.02
C CYS A 103 11.18 10.86 1.74
N VAL A 104 11.22 12.19 1.97
CA VAL A 104 10.11 13.09 1.65
C VAL A 104 9.82 13.14 0.15
N TYR A 105 10.87 13.19 -0.67
CA TYR A 105 10.71 13.23 -2.12
C TYR A 105 10.23 11.87 -2.65
N ILE A 106 10.83 10.77 -2.19
CA ILE A 106 10.40 9.42 -2.57
C ILE A 106 8.92 9.20 -2.20
N ALA A 107 8.52 9.56 -0.97
CA ALA A 107 7.12 9.47 -0.55
C ALA A 107 6.18 10.29 -1.46
N SER A 108 6.62 11.47 -1.91
CA SER A 108 5.81 12.30 -2.81
C SER A 108 5.69 11.70 -4.20
N ILE A 109 6.76 11.11 -4.74
CA ILE A 109 6.73 10.40 -6.04
C ILE A 109 5.76 9.22 -5.98
N ILE A 110 5.87 8.39 -4.96
CA ILE A 110 4.98 7.24 -4.80
C ILE A 110 3.52 7.71 -4.69
N ALA A 111 3.25 8.70 -3.83
CA ALA A 111 1.90 9.22 -3.61
C ALA A 111 1.31 9.95 -4.84
N GLY A 112 2.14 10.43 -5.77
CA GLY A 112 1.71 11.09 -7.00
C GLY A 112 1.64 10.17 -8.22
N THR A 113 2.13 8.95 -8.11
CA THR A 113 2.09 7.97 -9.20
C THR A 113 0.68 7.41 -9.37
N ALA A 114 0.23 7.25 -10.61
CA ALA A 114 -1.08 6.68 -10.91
C ALA A 114 -1.13 5.19 -10.52
N LEU A 115 -2.30 4.70 -10.13
CA LEU A 115 -2.48 3.33 -9.63
C LEU A 115 -2.21 2.23 -10.67
N ASN A 116 -2.28 2.56 -11.95
CA ASN A 116 -1.93 1.67 -13.05
C ASN A 116 -0.45 1.73 -13.46
N GLU A 117 0.34 2.58 -12.80
CA GLU A 117 1.78 2.73 -13.04
C GLU A 117 2.61 2.22 -11.87
N SER A 118 3.86 1.84 -12.14
CA SER A 118 4.89 1.60 -11.12
C SER A 118 5.81 2.80 -10.99
N VAL A 119 6.46 2.93 -9.84
CA VAL A 119 7.55 3.89 -9.64
C VAL A 119 8.91 3.35 -10.15
N THR A 120 8.97 2.10 -10.59
CA THR A 120 10.16 1.50 -11.21
C THR A 120 10.58 2.30 -12.43
N GLY A 121 11.86 2.60 -12.58
CA GLY A 121 12.41 3.38 -13.68
C GLY A 121 12.02 4.87 -13.65
N LYS A 122 11.43 5.37 -12.56
CA LYS A 122 11.01 6.78 -12.50
C LYS A 122 12.22 7.67 -12.29
N VAL A 123 12.49 8.49 -13.30
CA VAL A 123 13.66 9.39 -13.35
C VAL A 123 13.48 10.57 -12.40
N ILE A 124 14.54 10.91 -11.68
CA ILE A 124 14.64 12.11 -10.85
C ILE A 124 15.75 13.02 -11.42
N SER A 125 15.40 13.75 -12.47
CA SER A 125 16.33 14.52 -13.31
C SER A 125 17.13 15.59 -12.59
N GLU A 126 16.75 15.99 -11.37
CA GLU A 126 17.43 16.99 -10.57
C GLU A 126 18.68 16.45 -9.84
N ILE A 127 18.80 15.13 -9.71
CA ILE A 127 19.90 14.51 -8.98
C ILE A 127 21.16 14.56 -9.85
N ASN A 128 22.24 15.11 -9.27
CA ASN A 128 23.54 15.20 -9.94
C ASN A 128 24.40 13.97 -9.66
N SER A 129 24.33 13.41 -8.45
CA SER A 129 25.05 12.20 -8.08
C SER A 129 24.43 11.55 -6.82
N ILE A 130 24.72 10.28 -6.64
CA ILE A 130 24.34 9.45 -5.49
C ILE A 130 25.53 8.59 -5.09
N THR A 131 25.48 7.98 -3.90
CA THR A 131 26.29 6.80 -3.59
C THR A 131 25.58 5.59 -4.17
N GLU A 132 26.19 4.98 -5.20
CA GLU A 132 25.57 3.84 -5.90
C GLU A 132 25.79 2.53 -5.15
N SER A 133 24.79 1.65 -5.21
CA SER A 133 24.94 0.28 -4.75
C SER A 133 25.88 -0.51 -5.68
N LEU A 134 26.74 -1.33 -5.09
CA LEU A 134 27.58 -2.27 -5.83
C LEU A 134 26.84 -3.58 -6.19
N THR A 135 25.68 -3.81 -5.59
CA THR A 135 24.87 -5.03 -5.75
C THR A 135 23.37 -4.68 -5.85
N PRO A 136 22.95 -3.89 -6.86
CA PRO A 136 21.58 -3.36 -6.91
C PRO A 136 20.50 -4.44 -6.91
N ASP A 137 20.71 -5.54 -7.63
CA ASP A 137 19.75 -6.65 -7.67
C ASP A 137 19.55 -7.29 -6.28
N ALA A 138 20.67 -7.55 -5.57
CA ALA A 138 20.61 -8.11 -4.22
C ALA A 138 19.97 -7.14 -3.20
N ASP A 139 20.17 -5.84 -3.36
CA ASP A 139 19.52 -4.83 -2.52
C ASP A 139 18.01 -4.78 -2.77
N VAL A 140 17.57 -4.84 -4.02
CA VAL A 140 16.16 -4.92 -4.39
C VAL A 140 15.52 -6.19 -3.82
N ASP A 141 16.19 -7.35 -3.95
CA ASP A 141 15.73 -8.61 -3.38
C ASP A 141 15.65 -8.58 -1.85
N ALA A 142 16.51 -7.79 -1.21
CA ALA A 142 16.47 -7.52 0.22
C ALA A 142 15.39 -6.49 0.63
N GLY A 143 14.50 -6.10 -0.27
CA GLY A 143 13.38 -5.19 -0.01
C GLY A 143 13.80 -3.73 0.16
N LYS A 144 14.89 -3.32 -0.50
CA LYS A 144 15.38 -1.94 -0.48
C LYS A 144 14.93 -1.21 -1.74
N LEU A 145 14.30 -0.07 -1.59
CA LEU A 145 14.09 0.88 -2.67
C LEU A 145 15.36 1.72 -2.78
N ILE A 146 16.07 1.56 -3.88
CA ILE A 146 17.32 2.27 -4.16
C ILE A 146 17.20 3.11 -5.42
N LEU A 147 18.05 4.12 -5.53
CA LEU A 147 18.30 4.87 -6.76
C LEU A 147 19.52 4.26 -7.47
N ILE A 148 19.45 4.25 -8.77
CA ILE A 148 20.55 3.85 -9.67
C ILE A 148 20.80 4.94 -10.71
N ASN A 149 22.00 4.96 -11.28
CA ASN A 149 22.33 5.77 -12.44
C ASN A 149 22.47 4.85 -13.66
N ASP A 150 21.66 5.05 -14.69
CA ASP A 150 21.69 4.28 -15.93
C ASP A 150 22.83 4.70 -16.90
N GLY A 151 23.63 5.69 -16.51
CA GLY A 151 24.70 6.30 -17.29
C GLY A 151 24.32 7.66 -17.87
N GLU A 152 23.03 8.02 -17.86
CA GLU A 152 22.52 9.32 -18.31
C GLU A 152 21.78 10.06 -17.19
N GLN A 153 21.04 9.35 -16.38
CA GLN A 153 20.18 9.95 -15.35
C GLN A 153 19.99 9.02 -14.14
N VAL A 154 19.53 9.61 -13.04
CA VAL A 154 19.24 8.86 -11.81
C VAL A 154 17.77 8.53 -11.74
N GLU A 155 17.47 7.26 -11.48
CA GLU A 155 16.11 6.73 -11.43
C GLU A 155 15.89 5.76 -10.26
N ILE A 156 14.63 5.44 -9.96
CA ILE A 156 14.27 4.40 -8.99
C ILE A 156 14.49 3.02 -9.64
N ALA A 157 15.38 2.20 -9.07
CA ALA A 157 15.72 0.88 -9.60
C ALA A 157 14.49 -0.03 -9.70
N ARG A 158 13.73 -0.13 -8.61
CA ARG A 158 12.49 -0.91 -8.56
C ARG A 158 11.56 -0.42 -7.45
N GLY A 159 10.25 -0.43 -7.73
CA GLY A 159 9.21 0.00 -6.81
C GLY A 159 8.83 -1.08 -5.79
N VAL A 160 9.75 -1.40 -4.88
CA VAL A 160 9.57 -2.43 -3.84
C VAL A 160 9.36 -1.83 -2.46
N ASN A 161 8.64 -2.56 -1.61
CA ASN A 161 8.55 -2.29 -0.18
C ASN A 161 9.52 -3.21 0.61
N SER A 162 9.55 -3.10 1.94
CA SER A 162 10.50 -3.86 2.76
C SER A 162 10.13 -5.34 3.01
N LEU A 163 9.06 -5.86 2.38
CA LEU A 163 8.69 -7.26 2.49
C LEU A 163 9.72 -8.14 1.76
N THR A 164 10.36 -9.04 2.48
CA THR A 164 11.33 -10.01 1.93
C THR A 164 10.83 -11.45 2.05
N THR A 165 10.12 -11.75 3.14
CA THR A 165 9.59 -13.08 3.42
C THR A 165 8.08 -13.03 3.49
N VAL A 166 7.41 -13.76 2.60
CA VAL A 166 5.94 -13.83 2.56
C VAL A 166 5.39 -14.70 3.68
N GLY A 167 4.38 -14.18 4.38
CA GLY A 167 3.65 -14.90 5.42
C GLY A 167 2.43 -15.65 4.87
N THR A 168 1.65 -16.29 5.74
CA THR A 168 0.53 -17.18 5.39
C THR A 168 -0.53 -16.53 4.49
N ASN A 169 -0.80 -15.27 4.55
CA ASN A 169 -1.80 -14.58 3.74
C ASN A 169 -1.15 -13.52 2.84
N GLN A 170 0.05 -13.80 2.35
CA GLN A 170 0.81 -12.91 1.49
C GLN A 170 1.27 -13.65 0.24
N THR A 171 1.47 -12.90 -0.84
CA THR A 171 2.05 -13.38 -2.10
C THR A 171 3.30 -12.58 -2.44
N GLU A 172 4.13 -13.10 -3.32
CA GLU A 172 5.33 -12.42 -3.82
C GLU A 172 4.98 -11.05 -4.45
N ASP A 173 3.84 -10.94 -5.12
CA ASP A 173 3.36 -9.69 -5.71
C ASP A 173 3.22 -8.55 -4.68
N MET A 174 2.97 -8.88 -3.41
CA MET A 174 2.86 -7.88 -2.33
C MET A 174 4.19 -7.19 -1.98
N LYS A 175 5.31 -7.61 -2.56
CA LYS A 175 6.58 -6.88 -2.50
C LYS A 175 6.54 -5.61 -3.34
N SER A 176 5.67 -5.54 -4.36
CA SER A 176 5.48 -4.35 -5.21
C SER A 176 4.66 -3.27 -4.49
N ILE A 177 5.16 -2.04 -4.53
CA ILE A 177 4.45 -0.86 -4.02
C ILE A 177 3.12 -0.69 -4.77
N LYS A 178 3.11 -0.82 -6.11
CA LYS A 178 1.91 -0.70 -6.94
C LYS A 178 0.80 -1.65 -6.49
N ILE A 179 1.14 -2.90 -6.22
CA ILE A 179 0.17 -3.93 -5.79
C ILE A 179 -0.42 -3.56 -4.43
N VAL A 180 0.41 -3.16 -3.48
CA VAL A 180 -0.07 -2.75 -2.14
C VAL A 180 -0.95 -1.50 -2.19
N GLU A 181 -0.64 -0.53 -3.07
CA GLU A 181 -1.49 0.64 -3.30
C GLU A 181 -2.89 0.25 -3.77
N GLY A 182 -2.98 -0.61 -4.78
CA GLY A 182 -4.26 -1.08 -5.29
C GLY A 182 -5.05 -1.87 -4.26
N MET A 183 -4.39 -2.76 -3.51
CA MET A 183 -5.02 -3.52 -2.41
C MET A 183 -5.57 -2.60 -1.30
N ASP A 184 -4.79 -1.61 -0.88
CA ASP A 184 -5.18 -0.65 0.14
C ASP A 184 -6.36 0.21 -0.31
N LEU A 185 -6.36 0.67 -1.58
CA LEU A 185 -7.47 1.41 -2.19
C LEU A 185 -8.75 0.57 -2.17
N ILE A 186 -8.72 -0.64 -2.71
CA ILE A 186 -9.88 -1.54 -2.78
C ILE A 186 -10.45 -1.78 -1.39
N ALA A 187 -9.59 -2.09 -0.42
CA ALA A 187 -10.03 -2.33 0.94
C ALA A 187 -10.65 -1.09 1.62
N GLU A 188 -10.13 0.11 1.33
CA GLU A 188 -10.69 1.35 1.88
C GLU A 188 -12.00 1.75 1.20
N ASP A 189 -12.10 1.64 -0.13
CA ASP A 189 -13.28 2.01 -0.89
C ASP A 189 -14.47 1.10 -0.56
N ILE A 190 -14.25 -0.22 -0.50
CA ILE A 190 -15.29 -1.19 -0.09
C ILE A 190 -15.77 -0.87 1.33
N ARG A 191 -14.85 -0.60 2.26
CA ARG A 191 -15.18 -0.29 3.65
C ARG A 191 -15.92 1.03 3.78
N THR A 192 -15.52 2.05 3.01
CA THR A 192 -16.16 3.36 2.96
C THR A 192 -17.56 3.25 2.37
N THR A 193 -17.72 2.53 1.25
CA THR A 193 -19.02 2.28 0.61
C THR A 193 -19.97 1.55 1.55
N PHE A 194 -19.48 0.52 2.25
CA PHE A 194 -20.27 -0.18 3.25
C PHE A 194 -20.72 0.75 4.39
N LYS A 195 -19.80 1.55 4.92
CA LYS A 195 -20.08 2.50 6.00
C LYS A 195 -21.13 3.55 5.62
N GLU A 196 -21.02 4.11 4.44
CA GLU A 196 -21.85 5.22 4.00
C GLU A 196 -23.24 4.78 3.52
N ASN A 197 -23.32 3.58 2.92
CA ASN A 197 -24.54 3.17 2.21
C ASN A 197 -25.27 1.98 2.82
N TYR A 198 -24.63 1.17 3.66
CA TYR A 198 -25.20 -0.09 4.16
C TYR A 198 -25.28 -0.18 5.68
N ILE A 199 -24.45 0.51 6.45
CA ILE A 199 -24.57 0.53 7.91
C ILE A 199 -25.94 1.10 8.31
N GLY A 200 -26.61 0.37 9.19
CA GLY A 200 -27.95 0.72 9.69
C GLY A 200 -29.10 0.24 8.81
N ARG A 201 -28.84 -0.33 7.64
CA ARG A 201 -29.89 -0.99 6.84
C ARG A 201 -30.18 -2.41 7.35
N SER A 202 -31.29 -2.96 6.90
CA SER A 202 -31.64 -4.37 7.19
C SER A 202 -30.56 -5.30 6.65
N ASN A 203 -30.12 -6.27 7.46
CA ASN A 203 -29.21 -7.34 7.04
C ASN A 203 -29.99 -8.45 6.31
N SER A 204 -30.70 -8.08 5.25
CA SER A 204 -31.46 -9.02 4.40
C SER A 204 -30.61 -9.55 3.26
N ILE A 205 -31.06 -10.63 2.63
CA ILE A 205 -30.37 -11.21 1.47
C ILE A 205 -30.32 -10.20 0.32
N GLU A 206 -31.40 -9.44 0.09
CA GLU A 206 -31.48 -8.44 -0.96
C GLU A 206 -30.43 -7.32 -0.77
N ASN A 207 -30.22 -6.86 0.45
CA ASN A 207 -29.19 -5.85 0.75
C ASN A 207 -27.77 -6.41 0.60
N LYS A 208 -27.57 -7.71 0.91
CA LYS A 208 -26.29 -8.39 0.65
C LYS A 208 -26.02 -8.48 -0.87
N GLU A 209 -27.01 -8.85 -1.67
CA GLU A 209 -26.91 -8.95 -3.13
C GLU A 209 -26.68 -7.57 -3.78
N LEU A 210 -27.35 -6.53 -3.30
CA LEU A 210 -27.11 -5.16 -3.76
C LEU A 210 -25.71 -4.68 -3.47
N PHE A 211 -25.15 -5.02 -2.30
CA PHE A 211 -23.75 -4.70 -1.97
C PHE A 211 -22.78 -5.44 -2.87
N ILE A 212 -22.99 -6.75 -3.10
CA ILE A 212 -22.18 -7.56 -4.01
C ILE A 212 -22.21 -6.97 -5.42
N ALA A 213 -23.37 -6.60 -5.93
CA ALA A 213 -23.52 -6.00 -7.25
C ALA A 213 -22.73 -4.67 -7.37
N ALA A 214 -22.78 -3.82 -6.33
CA ALA A 214 -22.01 -2.58 -6.29
C ALA A 214 -20.50 -2.84 -6.27
N VAL A 215 -20.03 -3.84 -5.51
CA VAL A 215 -18.60 -4.22 -5.47
C VAL A 215 -18.16 -4.80 -6.82
N ASN A 216 -18.97 -5.63 -7.46
CA ASN A 216 -18.65 -6.20 -8.78
C ASN A 216 -18.55 -5.10 -9.85
N GLN A 217 -19.45 -4.14 -9.85
CA GLN A 217 -19.36 -2.98 -10.75
C GLN A 217 -18.10 -2.14 -10.51
N TYR A 218 -17.69 -2.00 -9.25
CA TYR A 218 -16.44 -1.33 -8.90
C TYR A 218 -15.22 -2.10 -9.44
N PHE A 219 -15.19 -3.43 -9.33
CA PHE A 219 -14.14 -4.26 -9.92
C PHE A 219 -14.05 -4.11 -11.45
N GLU A 220 -15.17 -4.05 -12.15
CA GLU A 220 -15.17 -3.78 -13.59
C GLU A 220 -14.53 -2.41 -13.92
N THR A 221 -14.76 -1.41 -13.08
CA THR A 221 -14.14 -0.09 -13.25
C THR A 221 -12.64 -0.17 -13.07
N LEU A 222 -12.16 -0.82 -11.98
CA LEU A 222 -10.74 -1.00 -11.71
C LEU A 222 -10.02 -1.83 -12.77
N THR A 223 -10.70 -2.80 -13.39
CA THR A 223 -10.18 -3.56 -14.53
C THR A 223 -9.94 -2.65 -15.73
N LYS A 224 -10.92 -1.79 -16.07
CA LYS A 224 -10.79 -0.82 -17.18
C LYS A 224 -9.70 0.22 -16.92
N GLU A 225 -9.45 0.55 -15.65
CA GLU A 225 -8.39 1.47 -15.22
C GLU A 225 -7.00 0.81 -15.12
N GLY A 226 -6.88 -0.50 -15.36
CA GLY A 226 -5.62 -1.24 -15.29
C GLY A 226 -5.07 -1.46 -13.88
N VAL A 227 -5.94 -1.43 -12.88
CA VAL A 227 -5.61 -1.76 -11.48
C VAL A 227 -5.79 -3.26 -11.25
N LEU A 228 -6.85 -3.85 -11.78
CA LEU A 228 -7.10 -5.29 -11.78
C LEU A 228 -6.75 -5.90 -13.14
N TYR A 229 -6.31 -7.15 -13.13
CA TYR A 229 -5.90 -7.89 -14.33
C TYR A 229 -7.12 -8.26 -15.20
N ASP A 230 -7.13 -7.88 -16.45
CA ASP A 230 -8.25 -8.06 -17.39
C ASP A 230 -8.48 -9.52 -17.83
N GLY A 231 -7.51 -10.40 -17.63
CA GLY A 231 -7.60 -11.83 -17.92
C GLY A 231 -8.18 -12.67 -16.77
N TYR A 232 -8.71 -12.06 -15.71
CA TYR A 232 -9.27 -12.76 -14.55
C TYR A 232 -10.70 -12.32 -14.27
N GLU A 233 -11.57 -13.26 -13.89
CA GLU A 233 -12.95 -12.95 -13.48
C GLU A 233 -12.96 -12.48 -12.01
N HIS A 234 -13.19 -11.18 -11.82
CA HIS A 234 -13.27 -10.56 -10.50
C HIS A 234 -14.70 -10.57 -9.99
N TYR A 235 -14.90 -11.08 -8.79
CA TYR A 235 -16.23 -11.10 -8.18
C TYR A 235 -16.18 -11.06 -6.66
N ALA A 236 -17.26 -10.56 -6.07
CA ALA A 236 -17.56 -10.66 -4.66
C ALA A 236 -18.73 -11.60 -4.44
N GLU A 237 -18.76 -12.25 -3.29
CA GLU A 237 -19.83 -13.16 -2.91
C GLU A 237 -20.04 -13.17 -1.39
N ILE A 238 -21.10 -13.84 -0.95
CA ILE A 238 -21.27 -14.15 0.48
C ILE A 238 -20.22 -15.21 0.85
N ASP A 239 -19.43 -14.92 1.87
CA ASP A 239 -18.48 -15.86 2.45
C ASP A 239 -19.24 -16.95 3.21
N ILE A 240 -19.50 -18.08 2.53
CA ILE A 240 -20.27 -19.19 3.06
C ILE A 240 -19.55 -19.83 4.24
N ASP A 241 -18.24 -19.97 4.17
CA ASP A 241 -17.46 -20.63 5.20
C ASP A 241 -17.42 -19.80 6.48
N ALA A 242 -17.12 -18.51 6.39
CA ALA A 242 -17.18 -17.61 7.54
C ALA A 242 -18.60 -17.50 8.12
N GLN A 243 -19.64 -17.49 7.27
CA GLN A 243 -21.02 -17.46 7.72
C GLN A 243 -21.42 -18.77 8.41
N ARG A 244 -20.96 -19.91 7.90
CA ARG A 244 -21.15 -21.23 8.50
C ARG A 244 -20.49 -21.35 9.87
N GLU A 245 -19.24 -20.91 10.00
CA GLU A 245 -18.52 -20.86 11.28
C GLU A 245 -19.23 -19.98 12.30
N TYR A 246 -19.69 -18.80 11.87
CA TYR A 246 -20.45 -17.91 12.74
C TYR A 246 -21.75 -18.57 13.25
N LEU A 247 -22.53 -19.18 12.36
CA LEU A 247 -23.78 -19.87 12.73
C LEU A 247 -23.50 -21.02 13.69
N ALA A 248 -22.48 -21.83 13.45
CA ALA A 248 -22.06 -22.90 14.37
C ALA A 248 -21.67 -22.33 15.74
N SER A 249 -20.97 -21.19 15.81
CA SER A 249 -20.66 -20.53 17.08
C SER A 249 -21.86 -20.02 17.84
N LYS A 250 -23.02 -19.90 17.17
CA LYS A 250 -24.32 -19.55 17.74
C LYS A 250 -25.19 -20.78 18.04
N SER A 251 -24.60 -21.98 18.02
CA SER A 251 -25.27 -23.25 18.28
C SER A 251 -26.37 -23.60 17.24
N VAL A 252 -26.25 -23.06 16.02
CA VAL A 252 -27.08 -23.48 14.89
C VAL A 252 -26.52 -24.80 14.34
N ASP A 253 -27.36 -25.79 14.12
CA ASP A 253 -26.94 -27.03 13.45
C ASP A 253 -26.75 -26.78 11.96
N VAL A 254 -25.48 -26.58 11.56
CA VAL A 254 -25.07 -26.28 10.18
C VAL A 254 -24.64 -27.51 9.38
N ALA A 255 -24.58 -28.71 10.04
CA ALA A 255 -23.98 -29.90 9.43
C ALA A 255 -24.75 -30.35 8.18
N ASN A 256 -26.08 -30.19 8.18
CA ASN A 256 -26.95 -30.59 7.08
C ASN A 256 -27.52 -29.40 6.28
N MET A 257 -27.04 -28.19 6.52
CA MET A 257 -27.51 -27.03 5.77
C MET A 257 -26.82 -26.95 4.41
N SER A 258 -27.61 -26.76 3.35
CA SER A 258 -27.09 -26.45 2.03
C SER A 258 -26.48 -25.04 2.02
N ASP A 259 -25.58 -24.76 1.04
CA ASP A 259 -24.97 -23.43 0.88
C ASP A 259 -26.04 -22.35 0.70
N VAL A 260 -27.14 -22.65 0.00
CA VAL A 260 -28.27 -21.72 -0.15
C VAL A 260 -28.90 -21.40 1.21
N ALA A 261 -29.10 -22.40 2.04
CA ALA A 261 -29.64 -22.20 3.38
C ALA A 261 -28.68 -21.42 4.29
N ILE A 262 -27.39 -21.66 4.17
CA ILE A 262 -26.34 -20.85 4.86
C ILE A 262 -26.42 -19.40 4.40
N LYS A 263 -26.40 -19.10 3.08
CA LYS A 263 -26.48 -17.74 2.53
C LYS A 263 -27.69 -16.96 3.04
N GLN A 264 -28.83 -17.63 3.18
CA GLN A 264 -30.11 -17.03 3.62
C GLN A 264 -30.25 -16.94 5.15
N ALA A 265 -29.41 -17.63 5.91
CA ALA A 265 -29.50 -17.65 7.35
C ALA A 265 -29.26 -16.27 7.98
N ASN A 266 -29.92 -16.04 9.11
CA ASN A 266 -29.78 -14.81 9.89
C ASN A 266 -28.42 -14.77 10.59
N THR A 267 -27.60 -13.84 10.24
CA THR A 267 -26.27 -13.58 10.82
C THR A 267 -26.23 -12.38 11.78
N GLY A 268 -27.39 -11.97 12.31
CA GLY A 268 -27.49 -10.80 13.20
C GLY A 268 -27.05 -9.52 12.50
N THR A 269 -26.06 -8.85 13.04
CA THR A 269 -25.53 -7.57 12.49
C THR A 269 -24.36 -7.76 11.53
N PHE A 270 -23.93 -9.00 11.27
CA PHE A 270 -22.75 -9.27 10.43
C PHE A 270 -23.11 -9.59 8.99
N MET A 271 -22.45 -8.97 8.04
CA MET A 271 -22.37 -9.40 6.65
C MET A 271 -20.99 -10.05 6.42
N PHE A 272 -20.99 -11.33 6.06
CA PHE A 272 -19.79 -12.08 5.72
C PHE A 272 -19.66 -12.08 4.20
N MET A 273 -18.60 -11.42 3.68
CA MET A 273 -18.36 -11.24 2.26
C MET A 273 -16.93 -11.64 1.94
N ALA A 274 -16.75 -12.29 0.80
CA ALA A 274 -15.45 -12.59 0.20
C ALA A 274 -15.35 -11.93 -1.16
N ALA A 275 -14.13 -11.69 -1.63
CA ALA A 275 -13.85 -11.20 -2.96
C ALA A 275 -12.68 -11.98 -3.56
N HIS A 276 -12.80 -12.30 -4.86
CA HIS A 276 -11.79 -12.97 -5.64
C HIS A 276 -11.28 -11.97 -6.68
N ILE A 277 -10.05 -11.51 -6.53
CA ILE A 277 -9.42 -10.51 -7.38
C ILE A 277 -7.98 -10.90 -7.71
N GLN A 278 -7.51 -10.47 -8.86
CA GLN A 278 -6.11 -10.50 -9.24
C GLN A 278 -5.66 -9.09 -9.62
N MET A 279 -4.59 -8.63 -8.97
CA MET A 279 -4.04 -7.32 -9.26
C MET A 279 -3.28 -7.32 -10.59
N GLN A 280 -3.29 -6.19 -11.32
CA GLN A 280 -2.49 -6.01 -12.52
C GLN A 280 -1.07 -5.57 -12.15
N ASN A 281 -0.07 -6.40 -12.48
CA ASN A 281 1.34 -6.03 -12.36
C ASN A 281 1.74 -4.99 -13.43
N ALA A 282 2.78 -4.21 -13.17
CA ALA A 282 3.45 -3.38 -14.17
C ALA A 282 4.41 -4.24 -15.00
N ALA A 283 4.67 -3.83 -16.24
CA ALA A 283 5.78 -4.37 -17.02
C ALA A 283 7.08 -3.71 -16.53
N GLU A 284 7.95 -4.48 -15.89
CA GLU A 284 9.20 -3.99 -15.30
C GLU A 284 10.43 -4.68 -15.87
N ASP A 285 10.26 -5.86 -16.50
CA ASP A 285 11.36 -6.64 -17.09
C ASP A 285 11.03 -6.98 -18.54
N LEU A 286 12.00 -6.77 -19.45
CA LEU A 286 11.90 -7.13 -20.86
C LEU A 286 12.85 -8.28 -21.20
N LYS A 287 12.31 -9.39 -21.69
CA LYS A 287 13.09 -10.44 -22.35
C LYS A 287 12.81 -10.41 -23.84
N PHE A 288 13.76 -9.94 -24.61
CA PHE A 288 13.61 -9.80 -26.07
C PHE A 288 14.68 -10.60 -26.80
N VAL A 289 14.26 -11.47 -27.70
CA VAL A 289 15.17 -12.31 -28.53
C VAL A 289 15.05 -11.91 -29.98
N VAL A 290 16.18 -11.57 -30.62
CA VAL A 290 16.27 -11.33 -32.06
C VAL A 290 16.84 -12.58 -32.72
N ASN A 291 16.05 -13.23 -33.56
CA ASN A 291 16.52 -14.34 -34.41
C ASN A 291 16.93 -13.74 -35.76
N MET A 292 18.22 -13.95 -36.16
CA MET A 292 18.78 -13.51 -37.42
C MET A 292 18.93 -14.72 -38.36
#